data_c630f07c0e2d677d4dd43629bdf71d65
#
_entry.id   c630f07c0e2d677d4dd43629bdf71d65
#
_cell.length_a   1.000
_cell.length_b   1.000
_cell.length_c   1.000
_cell.angle_alpha   90.00
_cell.angle_beta   90.00
_cell.angle_gamma   90.00
#
_symmetry.space_group_name_H-M   'P 1'
#
loop_
_entity.id
_entity.type
_entity.pdbx_description
1 polymer ?
#
loop_
_entity_poly.entity_id
_entity_poly.type
_entity_poly.pdbx_seq_one_letter_code
_entity_poly.pdbx_strand_id
1 'polypeptide(L)'
;MTVSYIGTRTTALRNARGKGLSVWNINDDTGEWTQLQVLKEQENPSYLTFDNQQQFLYSVHGDYTDVTSYAIDETTGTLTFINKISLEGGKNPVFITVDKSNRFLLVATLQGGKIFVIRREENGALGEVVFTWRFAGKTDDAISHAHQCIWDQDKNYLFVPQQGRVVGYAGVSVLKFDPESGRLIETDYFRAREYAEPRHMAVHPNNEYCYLVNEKDNTVTWFFFDQHNGTLQPQQIIPVLPETYTGEGQSSAILVDCSGKWVIEPTRIHESLSIFRINPLTGYLTRVETMKVPGKTPRFMTFNSTGDRLYVANEDSDTIIQYAFDSTDGSLTQLQPVITTESPVCILFKSL
;
A
#
# COMPACT_ATOMS: atom_id res chain seq x y z
N MET A 1 -17.14 -14.82 10.89
CA MET A 1 -17.35 -13.36 11.06
C MET A 1 -16.16 -12.66 10.44
N THR A 2 -16.40 -11.75 9.53
CA THR A 2 -15.33 -10.96 8.89
C THR A 2 -15.25 -9.59 9.54
N VAL A 3 -14.05 -9.18 9.93
CA VAL A 3 -13.77 -7.87 10.54
C VAL A 3 -12.89 -7.06 9.62
N SER A 4 -13.18 -5.76 9.48
CA SER A 4 -12.36 -4.81 8.75
C SER A 4 -11.75 -3.77 9.68
N TYR A 5 -10.50 -3.40 9.41
CA TYR A 5 -9.76 -2.33 10.09
C TYR A 5 -9.50 -1.22 9.08
N ILE A 6 -9.95 0.00 9.42
CA ILE A 6 -9.84 1.15 8.52
C ILE A 6 -8.92 2.18 9.14
N GLY A 7 -7.83 2.47 8.44
CA GLY A 7 -6.96 3.60 8.70
C GLY A 7 -7.48 4.85 8.01
N THR A 8 -7.40 5.98 8.70
CA THR A 8 -7.95 7.25 8.19
C THR A 8 -6.95 8.40 8.28
N ARG A 9 -7.16 9.47 7.51
CA ARG A 9 -6.58 10.78 7.79
C ARG A 9 -7.47 11.51 8.79
N THR A 10 -6.86 12.22 9.75
CA THR A 10 -7.60 12.83 10.88
C THR A 10 -7.31 14.32 11.06
N THR A 11 -6.28 14.88 10.39
CA THR A 11 -5.82 16.24 10.65
C THR A 11 -6.46 17.29 9.76
N ALA A 12 -6.73 18.46 10.30
CA ALA A 12 -7.25 19.61 9.54
C ALA A 12 -6.30 20.06 8.42
N LEU A 13 -4.98 19.88 8.59
CA LEU A 13 -3.98 20.16 7.56
C LEU A 13 -4.21 19.33 6.29
N ARG A 14 -4.76 18.14 6.44
CA ARG A 14 -5.15 17.25 5.33
C ARG A 14 -6.58 17.45 4.86
N ASN A 15 -7.30 18.44 5.38
CA ASN A 15 -8.74 18.59 5.19
C ASN A 15 -9.49 17.28 5.51
N ALA A 16 -8.98 16.54 6.48
CA ALA A 16 -9.47 15.23 6.83
C ALA A 16 -10.59 15.31 7.86
N ARG A 17 -11.47 14.31 7.82
CA ARG A 17 -12.66 14.21 8.67
C ARG A 17 -12.64 12.96 9.53
N GLY A 18 -11.67 12.07 9.32
CA GLY A 18 -11.52 10.81 10.04
C GLY A 18 -11.31 11.03 11.54
N LYS A 19 -11.74 10.05 12.32
CA LYS A 19 -11.70 10.08 13.79
C LYS A 19 -10.62 9.19 14.40
N GLY A 20 -9.81 8.53 13.58
CA GLY A 20 -8.79 7.60 14.02
C GLY A 20 -8.88 6.25 13.31
N LEU A 21 -8.35 5.20 13.93
CA LEU A 21 -8.44 3.84 13.44
C LEU A 21 -9.78 3.23 13.87
N SER A 22 -10.53 2.65 12.95
CA SER A 22 -11.84 2.05 13.23
C SER A 22 -11.89 0.57 12.89
N VAL A 23 -12.69 -0.16 13.66
CA VAL A 23 -12.94 -1.60 13.52
C VAL A 23 -14.41 -1.80 13.18
N TRP A 24 -14.67 -2.65 12.18
CA TRP A 24 -16.00 -2.88 11.64
C TRP A 24 -16.28 -4.38 11.51
N ASN A 25 -17.47 -4.80 11.90
CA ASN A 25 -18.01 -6.12 11.56
C ASN A 25 -18.67 -6.07 10.20
N ILE A 26 -18.42 -7.07 9.37
CA ILE A 26 -19.03 -7.21 8.05
C ILE A 26 -20.00 -8.38 8.10
N ASN A 27 -21.23 -8.12 7.71
CA ASN A 27 -22.21 -9.16 7.42
C ASN A 27 -21.90 -9.70 6.01
N ASP A 28 -21.37 -10.90 5.93
CA ASP A 28 -20.92 -11.51 4.67
C ASP A 28 -22.10 -11.77 3.70
N ASP A 29 -23.33 -11.94 4.23
CA ASP A 29 -24.53 -12.21 3.42
C ASP A 29 -25.10 -10.92 2.81
N THR A 30 -25.15 -9.84 3.59
CA THR A 30 -25.78 -8.57 3.14
C THR A 30 -24.75 -7.55 2.62
N GLY A 31 -23.48 -7.72 2.97
CA GLY A 31 -22.43 -6.74 2.70
C GLY A 31 -22.48 -5.48 3.59
N GLU A 32 -23.33 -5.47 4.60
CA GLU A 32 -23.44 -4.36 5.55
C GLU A 32 -22.30 -4.35 6.57
N TRP A 33 -21.86 -3.13 6.92
CA TRP A 33 -20.80 -2.90 7.89
C TRP A 33 -21.35 -2.23 9.15
N THR A 34 -21.03 -2.80 10.31
CA THR A 34 -21.38 -2.25 11.62
C THR A 34 -20.12 -1.87 12.37
N GLN A 35 -20.00 -0.61 12.80
CA GLN A 35 -18.83 -0.13 13.54
C GLN A 35 -18.80 -0.74 14.95
N LEU A 36 -17.69 -1.42 15.27
CA LEU A 36 -17.45 -2.04 16.58
C LEU A 36 -16.65 -1.12 17.50
N GLN A 37 -15.63 -0.43 16.95
CA GLN A 37 -14.69 0.36 17.74
C GLN A 37 -14.13 1.53 16.93
N VAL A 38 -13.79 2.64 17.60
CA VAL A 38 -12.98 3.73 17.07
C VAL A 38 -11.92 4.12 18.09
N LEU A 39 -10.66 4.07 17.68
CA LEU A 39 -9.50 4.54 18.45
C LEU A 39 -9.22 6.01 18.09
N LYS A 40 -9.87 6.94 18.80
CA LYS A 40 -9.91 8.37 18.46
C LYS A 40 -8.62 9.14 18.75
N GLU A 41 -7.75 8.62 19.60
CA GLU A 41 -6.51 9.29 19.99
C GLU A 41 -5.36 9.09 19.00
N GLN A 42 -5.64 8.44 17.87
CA GLN A 42 -4.64 8.13 16.86
C GLN A 42 -4.68 9.14 15.73
N GLU A 43 -3.65 9.98 15.65
CA GLU A 43 -3.52 10.94 14.56
C GLU A 43 -3.01 10.27 13.29
N ASN A 44 -3.73 10.46 12.17
CA ASN A 44 -3.40 9.94 10.84
C ASN A 44 -2.91 8.46 10.83
N PRO A 45 -3.66 7.48 11.37
CA PRO A 45 -3.32 6.06 11.24
C PRO A 45 -3.51 5.66 9.77
N SER A 46 -2.52 5.97 8.93
CA SER A 46 -2.71 6.07 7.47
C SER A 46 -2.32 4.82 6.69
N TYR A 47 -1.59 3.90 7.30
CA TYR A 47 -1.32 2.59 6.73
C TYR A 47 -1.21 1.54 7.82
N LEU A 48 -1.76 0.36 7.54
CA LEU A 48 -1.92 -0.73 8.49
C LEU A 48 -1.28 -2.01 7.95
N THR A 49 -0.79 -2.86 8.84
CA THR A 49 -0.41 -4.24 8.53
C THR A 49 -0.69 -5.16 9.70
N PHE A 50 -0.94 -6.43 9.41
CA PHE A 50 -0.95 -7.48 10.44
C PHE A 50 0.45 -8.08 10.60
N ASP A 51 0.67 -8.75 11.73
CA ASP A 51 1.68 -9.78 11.81
C ASP A 51 1.28 -11.03 11.00
N ASN A 52 2.21 -11.95 10.76
CA ASN A 52 1.93 -13.09 9.88
C ASN A 52 0.84 -14.03 10.42
N GLN A 53 0.54 -14.04 11.74
CA GLN A 53 -0.53 -14.81 12.37
C GLN A 53 -1.84 -14.02 12.53
N GLN A 54 -1.84 -12.73 12.17
CA GLN A 54 -2.98 -11.82 12.36
C GLN A 54 -3.46 -11.73 13.82
N GLN A 55 -2.52 -11.85 14.77
CA GLN A 55 -2.79 -11.66 16.19
C GLN A 55 -2.56 -10.20 16.62
N PHE A 56 -1.75 -9.48 15.86
CA PHE A 56 -1.39 -8.10 16.12
C PHE A 56 -1.58 -7.24 14.88
N LEU A 57 -1.93 -5.98 15.11
CA LEU A 57 -2.05 -4.96 14.07
C LEU A 57 -1.07 -3.82 14.36
N TYR A 58 -0.43 -3.33 13.31
CA TYR A 58 0.51 -2.21 13.36
C TYR A 58 0.02 -1.07 12.48
N SER A 59 0.18 0.15 12.95
CA SER A 59 -0.20 1.37 12.24
C SER A 59 0.95 2.35 12.18
N VAL A 60 1.15 2.97 11.01
CA VAL A 60 2.00 4.16 10.87
C VAL A 60 1.15 5.42 10.87
N HIS A 61 1.73 6.51 11.40
CA HIS A 61 1.05 7.80 11.55
C HIS A 61 1.60 8.82 10.56
N GLY A 62 0.92 8.93 9.42
CA GLY A 62 1.32 9.86 8.35
C GLY A 62 1.43 11.30 8.82
N ASP A 63 2.41 12.04 8.27
CA ASP A 63 2.84 13.40 8.63
C ASP A 63 3.62 13.51 9.96
N TYR A 64 3.53 12.53 10.84
CA TYR A 64 4.28 12.39 12.09
C TYR A 64 5.50 11.49 11.95
N THR A 65 5.93 10.88 13.05
CA THR A 65 7.07 9.95 13.10
C THR A 65 6.72 8.63 13.76
N ASP A 66 5.46 8.45 14.16
CA ASP A 66 5.04 7.39 15.07
C ASP A 66 4.63 6.12 14.36
N VAL A 67 4.86 5.01 15.05
CA VAL A 67 4.35 3.67 14.75
C VAL A 67 3.68 3.13 16.02
N THR A 68 2.53 2.50 15.89
CA THR A 68 1.74 1.96 17.01
C THR A 68 1.45 0.49 16.80
N SER A 69 1.43 -0.29 17.88
CA SER A 69 1.03 -1.70 17.89
C SER A 69 -0.21 -1.95 18.75
N TYR A 70 -1.01 -2.93 18.33
CA TYR A 70 -2.25 -3.36 18.97
C TYR A 70 -2.34 -4.88 19.01
N ALA A 71 -2.89 -5.43 20.09
CA ALA A 71 -3.38 -6.80 20.13
C ALA A 71 -4.80 -6.87 19.55
N ILE A 72 -5.09 -7.92 18.82
CA ILE A 72 -6.42 -8.18 18.25
C ILE A 72 -7.11 -9.22 19.16
N ASP A 73 -8.29 -8.90 19.64
CA ASP A 73 -9.15 -9.89 20.34
C ASP A 73 -9.66 -10.91 19.33
N GLU A 74 -9.36 -12.18 19.56
CA GLU A 74 -9.67 -13.28 18.64
C GLU A 74 -11.18 -13.55 18.48
N THR A 75 -12.00 -13.09 19.43
CA THR A 75 -13.44 -13.33 19.42
C THR A 75 -14.22 -12.15 18.79
N THR A 76 -13.80 -10.93 19.11
CA THR A 76 -14.51 -9.70 18.70
C THR A 76 -13.84 -8.94 17.59
N GLY A 77 -12.55 -9.19 17.36
CA GLY A 77 -11.70 -8.41 16.44
C GLY A 77 -11.33 -7.03 16.94
N THR A 78 -11.74 -6.64 18.16
CA THR A 78 -11.40 -5.31 18.71
C THR A 78 -9.92 -5.20 19.04
N LEU A 79 -9.42 -3.96 19.07
CA LEU A 79 -8.02 -3.65 19.27
C LEU A 79 -7.74 -3.16 20.68
N THR A 80 -6.68 -3.70 21.28
CA THR A 80 -6.09 -3.23 22.54
C THR A 80 -4.71 -2.65 22.27
N PHE A 81 -4.48 -1.41 22.66
CA PHE A 81 -3.18 -0.74 22.53
C PHE A 81 -2.08 -1.47 23.29
N ILE A 82 -0.93 -1.68 22.68
CA ILE A 82 0.26 -2.28 23.30
C ILE A 82 1.29 -1.18 23.58
N ASN A 83 1.89 -0.61 22.53
CA ASN A 83 2.85 0.47 22.66
C ASN A 83 2.96 1.31 21.38
N LYS A 84 3.66 2.41 21.51
CA LYS A 84 3.98 3.34 20.42
C LYS A 84 5.47 3.71 20.51
N ILE A 85 6.13 3.79 19.34
CA ILE A 85 7.49 4.33 19.23
C ILE A 85 7.51 5.47 18.22
N SER A 86 8.49 6.37 18.36
CA SER A 86 8.76 7.43 17.40
C SER A 86 10.05 7.14 16.64
N LEU A 87 10.02 7.28 15.32
CA LEU A 87 11.15 7.02 14.43
C LEU A 87 11.98 8.30 14.28
N GLU A 88 13.18 8.35 14.85
CA GLU A 88 14.04 9.51 14.79
C GLU A 88 14.42 9.88 13.34
N GLY A 89 14.03 11.08 12.90
CA GLY A 89 14.20 11.52 11.51
C GLY A 89 13.39 10.73 10.48
N GLY A 90 12.37 9.98 10.95
CA GLY A 90 11.45 9.17 10.13
C GLY A 90 10.14 9.90 9.80
N LYS A 91 10.20 11.14 9.34
CA LYS A 91 9.01 11.95 9.07
C LYS A 91 8.12 11.36 7.98
N ASN A 92 6.82 11.37 8.25
CA ASN A 92 5.75 10.90 7.38
C ASN A 92 5.91 9.42 6.98
N PRO A 93 5.81 8.48 7.93
CA PRO A 93 5.74 7.06 7.61
C PRO A 93 4.46 6.79 6.84
N VAL A 94 4.59 6.10 5.69
CA VAL A 94 3.51 5.92 4.70
C VAL A 94 3.23 4.48 4.36
N PHE A 95 4.10 3.57 4.80
CA PHE A 95 3.94 2.14 4.57
C PHE A 95 4.64 1.33 5.67
N ILE A 96 4.05 0.20 6.03
CA ILE A 96 4.61 -0.75 7.00
C ILE A 96 4.33 -2.18 6.54
N THR A 97 5.28 -3.07 6.74
CA THR A 97 5.15 -4.49 6.43
C THR A 97 5.94 -5.35 7.41
N VAL A 98 5.65 -6.64 7.45
CA VAL A 98 6.28 -7.64 8.32
C VAL A 98 7.14 -8.59 7.49
N ASP A 99 8.31 -8.96 8.00
CA ASP A 99 9.19 -9.95 7.39
C ASP A 99 8.63 -11.39 7.45
N LYS A 100 9.27 -12.32 6.73
CA LYS A 100 8.86 -13.72 6.68
C LYS A 100 8.91 -14.41 8.04
N SER A 101 9.90 -14.09 8.85
CA SER A 101 10.09 -14.70 10.17
C SER A 101 9.18 -14.14 11.26
N ASN A 102 8.42 -13.08 10.96
CA ASN A 102 7.59 -12.35 11.93
C ASN A 102 8.38 -11.68 13.08
N ARG A 103 9.68 -11.46 12.87
CA ARG A 103 10.59 -10.86 13.85
C ARG A 103 10.82 -9.37 13.65
N PHE A 104 10.56 -8.87 12.44
CA PHE A 104 10.85 -7.49 12.08
C PHE A 104 9.69 -6.82 11.36
N LEU A 105 9.51 -5.55 11.65
CA LEU A 105 8.65 -4.63 10.92
C LEU A 105 9.51 -3.68 10.11
N LEU A 106 9.14 -3.44 8.85
CA LEU A 106 9.84 -2.52 7.98
C LEU A 106 8.90 -1.35 7.64
N VAL A 107 9.40 -0.13 7.84
CA VAL A 107 8.62 1.11 7.68
C VAL A 107 9.28 2.03 6.67
N ALA A 108 8.54 2.38 5.61
CA ALA A 108 8.96 3.40 4.64
C ALA A 108 8.49 4.79 5.11
N THR A 109 9.43 5.74 5.12
CA THR A 109 9.15 7.13 5.51
C THR A 109 9.38 8.07 4.34
N LEU A 110 8.29 8.75 3.91
CA LEU A 110 8.27 9.54 2.69
C LEU A 110 9.16 10.80 2.82
N GLN A 111 8.92 11.61 3.84
CA GLN A 111 9.70 12.83 4.09
C GLN A 111 10.98 12.57 4.88
N GLY A 112 11.11 11.39 5.48
CA GLY A 112 12.35 10.92 6.08
C GLY A 112 13.32 10.33 5.06
N GLY A 113 12.83 9.83 3.91
CA GLY A 113 13.64 9.17 2.87
C GLY A 113 14.39 7.94 3.41
N LYS A 114 13.71 7.14 4.24
CA LYS A 114 14.35 6.01 4.94
C LYS A 114 13.46 4.78 4.96
N ILE A 115 14.09 3.62 5.13
CA ILE A 115 13.46 2.41 5.66
C ILE A 115 14.00 2.17 7.06
N PHE A 116 13.10 2.02 8.02
CA PHE A 116 13.42 1.58 9.36
C PHE A 116 13.08 0.10 9.51
N VAL A 117 13.98 -0.66 10.12
CA VAL A 117 13.75 -2.04 10.51
C VAL A 117 13.63 -2.08 12.02
N ILE A 118 12.46 -2.45 12.50
CA ILE A 118 12.08 -2.44 13.91
C ILE A 118 11.95 -3.88 14.39
N ARG A 119 12.55 -4.23 15.52
CA ARG A 119 12.31 -5.53 16.16
C ARG A 119 10.84 -5.62 16.61
N ARG A 120 10.22 -6.73 16.27
CA ARG A 120 8.92 -7.10 16.79
C ARG A 120 9.11 -8.06 17.96
N GLU A 121 8.54 -7.74 19.11
CA GLU A 121 8.57 -8.61 20.29
C GLU A 121 7.49 -9.71 20.20
N GLU A 122 7.68 -10.82 20.90
CA GLU A 122 6.73 -11.95 20.87
C GLU A 122 5.31 -11.58 21.29
N ASN A 123 5.16 -10.65 22.24
CA ASN A 123 3.88 -10.11 22.69
C ASN A 123 3.28 -9.05 21.73
N GLY A 124 3.85 -8.87 20.54
CA GLY A 124 3.42 -7.92 19.54
C GLY A 124 3.91 -6.49 19.74
N ALA A 125 4.65 -6.19 20.81
CA ALA A 125 5.17 -4.85 21.02
C ALA A 125 6.24 -4.46 19.97
N LEU A 126 6.33 -3.17 19.69
CA LEU A 126 7.41 -2.56 18.92
C LEU A 126 8.65 -2.45 19.83
N GLY A 127 9.74 -3.09 19.43
CA GLY A 127 11.03 -3.02 20.08
C GLY A 127 11.93 -1.91 19.53
N GLU A 128 13.23 -2.16 19.55
CA GLU A 128 14.25 -1.24 19.06
C GLU A 128 14.30 -1.14 17.53
N VAL A 129 14.75 -0.01 16.99
CA VAL A 129 15.16 0.12 15.60
C VAL A 129 16.53 -0.55 15.45
N VAL A 130 16.59 -1.69 14.77
CA VAL A 130 17.83 -2.47 14.59
C VAL A 130 18.63 -2.03 13.38
N PHE A 131 18.00 -1.43 12.39
CA PHE A 131 18.65 -0.97 11.17
C PHE A 131 17.88 0.19 10.52
N THR A 132 18.62 1.07 9.83
CA THR A 132 18.05 2.16 9.06
C THR A 132 18.77 2.29 7.73
N TRP A 133 18.01 2.30 6.62
CA TRP A 133 18.51 2.58 5.28
C TRP A 133 18.08 3.99 4.87
N ARG A 134 19.01 4.85 4.41
CA ARG A 134 18.72 6.19 3.91
C ARG A 134 18.86 6.23 2.40
N PHE A 135 17.88 6.80 1.71
CA PHE A 135 17.94 7.05 0.27
C PHE A 135 18.48 8.46 0.02
N ALA A 136 19.70 8.52 -0.54
CA ALA A 136 20.34 9.78 -0.88
C ALA A 136 19.57 10.51 -2.00
N GLY A 137 19.62 11.84 -1.96
CA GLY A 137 19.13 12.71 -3.02
C GLY A 137 20.27 13.23 -3.91
N LYS A 138 19.96 14.28 -4.70
CA LYS A 138 20.89 14.89 -5.67
C LYS A 138 21.99 15.74 -5.01
N THR A 139 21.82 16.09 -3.73
CA THR A 139 22.84 16.76 -2.90
C THR A 139 23.00 16.03 -1.57
N ASP A 140 24.03 16.32 -0.82
CA ASP A 140 24.35 15.61 0.44
C ASP A 140 23.19 15.68 1.47
N ASP A 141 22.50 16.82 1.55
CA ASP A 141 21.36 17.00 2.46
C ASP A 141 20.03 16.54 1.90
N ALA A 142 19.95 16.28 0.58
CA ALA A 142 18.72 15.85 -0.07
C ALA A 142 18.46 14.35 0.12
N ILE A 143 17.19 13.99 -0.04
CA ILE A 143 16.73 12.60 0.04
C ILE A 143 15.87 12.24 -1.18
N SER A 144 15.81 10.95 -1.49
CA SER A 144 14.78 10.36 -2.32
C SER A 144 13.66 9.84 -1.42
N HIS A 145 12.41 10.06 -1.80
CA HIS A 145 11.25 9.93 -0.94
C HIS A 145 10.63 8.53 -1.03
N ALA A 146 10.98 7.62 -0.12
CA ALA A 146 10.45 6.25 -0.09
C ALA A 146 8.93 6.26 0.15
N HIS A 147 8.14 5.72 -0.79
CA HIS A 147 6.68 5.74 -0.68
C HIS A 147 6.06 4.37 -0.31
N GLN A 148 6.77 3.29 -0.55
CA GLN A 148 6.36 1.94 -0.20
C GLN A 148 7.60 1.10 0.11
N CYS A 149 7.42 -0.01 0.83
CA CYS A 149 8.39 -1.09 0.94
C CYS A 149 7.65 -2.42 0.86
N ILE A 150 7.56 -3.00 -0.34
CA ILE A 150 6.82 -4.23 -0.61
C ILE A 150 7.76 -5.40 -0.86
N TRP A 151 7.41 -6.55 -0.33
CA TRP A 151 8.16 -7.78 -0.52
C TRP A 151 7.92 -8.41 -1.89
N ASP A 152 8.94 -9.10 -2.39
CA ASP A 152 8.74 -10.17 -3.36
C ASP A 152 7.93 -11.31 -2.72
N GLN A 153 7.41 -12.26 -3.51
CA GLN A 153 6.52 -13.32 -2.99
C GLN A 153 7.21 -14.21 -1.94
N ASP A 154 8.52 -14.39 -2.06
CA ASP A 154 9.30 -15.22 -1.13
C ASP A 154 9.79 -14.47 0.11
N LYS A 155 9.56 -13.15 0.16
CA LYS A 155 10.04 -12.21 1.20
C LYS A 155 11.58 -12.26 1.39
N ASN A 156 12.31 -12.35 0.30
CA ASN A 156 13.78 -12.25 0.26
C ASN A 156 14.25 -10.85 -0.13
N TYR A 157 13.45 -10.17 -0.97
CA TYR A 157 13.75 -8.83 -1.49
C TYR A 157 12.62 -7.86 -1.20
N LEU A 158 13.02 -6.63 -0.95
CA LEU A 158 12.13 -5.51 -0.71
C LEU A 158 12.24 -4.53 -1.87
N PHE A 159 11.14 -4.24 -2.54
CA PHE A 159 11.07 -3.19 -3.55
C PHE A 159 10.65 -1.88 -2.89
N VAL A 160 11.43 -0.83 -3.13
CA VAL A 160 11.17 0.49 -2.55
C VAL A 160 11.04 1.54 -3.66
N PRO A 161 9.82 1.85 -4.10
CA PRO A 161 9.57 3.00 -4.97
C PRO A 161 9.93 4.31 -4.28
N GLN A 162 10.66 5.18 -4.99
CA GLN A 162 11.13 6.47 -4.49
C GLN A 162 10.68 7.59 -5.41
N GLN A 163 10.04 8.59 -4.82
CA GLN A 163 9.69 9.85 -5.49
C GLN A 163 10.89 10.80 -5.45
N GLY A 164 11.19 11.43 -6.58
CA GLY A 164 12.30 12.38 -6.69
C GLY A 164 11.99 13.75 -6.10
N ARG A 165 10.77 14.23 -6.30
CA ARG A 165 10.29 15.54 -5.83
C ARG A 165 11.31 16.66 -6.06
N VAL A 166 11.92 16.69 -7.26
CA VAL A 166 12.97 17.64 -7.69
C VAL A 166 14.33 17.41 -7.04
N VAL A 167 14.39 17.21 -5.73
CA VAL A 167 15.64 17.14 -4.96
C VAL A 167 16.21 15.72 -4.82
N GLY A 168 15.37 14.71 -4.99
CA GLY A 168 15.76 13.29 -4.94
C GLY A 168 15.86 12.66 -6.32
N TYR A 169 16.08 11.35 -6.32
CA TYR A 169 16.06 10.50 -7.50
C TYR A 169 14.73 9.74 -7.55
N ALA A 170 14.07 9.77 -8.71
CA ALA A 170 12.89 8.94 -8.97
C ALA A 170 13.35 7.54 -9.41
N GLY A 171 12.88 6.48 -8.74
CA GLY A 171 13.29 5.13 -9.07
C GLY A 171 12.74 4.06 -8.16
N VAL A 172 13.31 2.87 -8.25
CA VAL A 172 13.02 1.75 -7.37
C VAL A 172 14.33 1.11 -6.92
N SER A 173 14.59 1.07 -5.61
CA SER A 173 15.66 0.25 -5.05
C SER A 173 15.17 -1.18 -4.82
N VAL A 174 15.99 -2.15 -5.12
CA VAL A 174 15.81 -3.55 -4.74
C VAL A 174 16.77 -3.85 -3.59
N LEU A 175 16.20 -4.15 -2.42
CA LEU A 175 16.97 -4.38 -1.21
C LEU A 175 16.83 -5.84 -0.78
N LYS A 176 17.95 -6.58 -0.71
CA LYS A 176 17.97 -7.91 -0.13
C LYS A 176 17.93 -7.80 1.39
N PHE A 177 17.07 -8.58 2.01
CA PHE A 177 16.89 -8.61 3.45
C PHE A 177 17.64 -9.77 4.08
N ASP A 178 18.37 -9.50 5.16
CA ASP A 178 18.97 -10.52 6.02
C ASP A 178 18.05 -10.78 7.23
N PRO A 179 17.35 -11.92 7.29
CA PRO A 179 16.42 -12.22 8.37
C PRO A 179 17.07 -12.46 9.73
N GLU A 180 18.38 -12.67 9.80
CA GLU A 180 19.06 -12.86 11.08
C GLU A 180 19.41 -11.53 11.76
N SER A 181 19.92 -10.58 10.99
CA SER A 181 20.35 -9.29 11.53
C SER A 181 19.36 -8.14 11.30
N GLY A 182 18.34 -8.31 10.42
CA GLY A 182 17.46 -7.24 9.99
C GLY A 182 18.11 -6.24 9.02
N ARG A 183 19.31 -6.54 8.49
CA ARG A 183 20.03 -5.63 7.59
C ARG A 183 19.46 -5.69 6.17
N LEU A 184 19.62 -4.56 5.47
CA LEU A 184 19.28 -4.41 4.06
C LEU A 184 20.55 -4.17 3.25
N ILE A 185 20.61 -4.77 2.04
CA ILE A 185 21.71 -4.59 1.08
C ILE A 185 21.08 -4.31 -0.27
N GLU A 186 21.42 -3.19 -0.91
CA GLU A 186 20.94 -2.86 -2.25
C GLU A 186 21.58 -3.78 -3.28
N THR A 187 20.75 -4.45 -4.08
CA THR A 187 21.18 -5.34 -5.16
C THR A 187 20.97 -4.70 -6.52
N ASP A 188 20.00 -3.78 -6.63
CA ASP A 188 19.71 -3.08 -7.88
C ASP A 188 19.00 -1.75 -7.63
N TYR A 189 19.12 -0.83 -8.59
CA TYR A 189 18.41 0.43 -8.61
C TYR A 189 17.91 0.75 -10.02
N PHE A 190 16.60 0.68 -10.22
CA PHE A 190 15.96 1.18 -11.44
C PHE A 190 15.78 2.70 -11.36
N ARG A 191 16.31 3.45 -12.32
CA ARG A 191 16.06 4.88 -12.46
C ARG A 191 14.84 5.15 -13.34
N ALA A 192 13.81 5.74 -12.76
CA ALA A 192 12.62 6.17 -13.48
C ALA A 192 12.84 7.50 -14.23
N ARG A 193 11.86 7.87 -15.06
CA ARG A 193 11.81 9.22 -15.64
C ARG A 193 11.77 10.25 -14.52
N GLU A 194 12.48 11.34 -14.71
CA GLU A 194 12.39 12.48 -13.80
C GLU A 194 10.93 12.98 -13.74
N TYR A 195 10.43 13.29 -12.56
CA TYR A 195 9.04 13.67 -12.29
C TYR A 195 7.96 12.58 -12.48
N ALA A 196 8.31 11.36 -12.82
CA ALA A 196 7.33 10.26 -12.86
C ALA A 196 6.71 9.98 -11.49
N GLU A 197 7.50 10.16 -10.44
CA GLU A 197 7.13 9.94 -9.04
C GLU A 197 6.63 8.51 -8.76
N PRO A 198 7.53 7.50 -8.84
CA PRO A 198 7.24 6.12 -8.46
C PRO A 198 6.58 6.02 -7.10
N ARG A 199 5.45 5.30 -7.02
CA ARG A 199 4.63 5.35 -5.81
C ARG A 199 4.41 3.99 -5.15
N HIS A 200 3.73 3.08 -5.81
CA HIS A 200 3.42 1.74 -5.32
C HIS A 200 3.77 0.69 -6.37
N MET A 201 4.12 -0.50 -5.90
CA MET A 201 4.33 -1.68 -6.73
C MET A 201 3.37 -2.80 -6.32
N ALA A 202 3.11 -3.69 -7.27
CA ALA A 202 2.47 -4.97 -7.05
C ALA A 202 3.32 -6.08 -7.66
N VAL A 203 3.49 -7.17 -6.91
CA VAL A 203 4.25 -8.33 -7.34
C VAL A 203 3.28 -9.42 -7.78
N HIS A 204 3.48 -9.94 -8.98
CA HIS A 204 2.66 -11.00 -9.54
C HIS A 204 2.86 -12.32 -8.76
N PRO A 205 1.84 -13.20 -8.66
CA PRO A 205 1.96 -14.47 -7.96
C PRO A 205 3.10 -15.41 -8.44
N ASN A 206 3.57 -15.26 -9.71
CA ASN A 206 4.71 -16.04 -10.20
C ASN A 206 6.09 -15.58 -9.69
N ASN A 207 6.14 -14.47 -8.97
CA ASN A 207 7.37 -13.82 -8.48
C ASN A 207 8.36 -13.34 -9.57
N GLU A 208 7.95 -13.32 -10.84
CA GLU A 208 8.79 -12.88 -11.96
C GLU A 208 8.36 -11.52 -12.53
N TYR A 209 7.08 -11.15 -12.36
CA TYR A 209 6.55 -9.90 -12.90
C TYR A 209 6.24 -8.92 -11.77
N CYS A 210 6.70 -7.68 -11.94
CA CYS A 210 6.42 -6.59 -11.02
C CYS A 210 5.86 -5.39 -11.77
N TYR A 211 4.88 -4.73 -11.19
CA TYR A 211 4.20 -3.58 -11.78
C TYR A 211 4.31 -2.38 -10.86
N LEU A 212 4.87 -1.29 -11.37
CA LEU A 212 5.06 -0.02 -10.67
C LEU A 212 4.08 1.02 -11.19
N VAL A 213 3.30 1.64 -10.32
CA VAL A 213 2.53 2.81 -10.67
C VAL A 213 3.34 4.09 -10.40
N ASN A 214 3.37 4.98 -11.39
CA ASN A 214 3.99 6.29 -11.32
C ASN A 214 2.92 7.37 -11.11
N GLU A 215 3.02 8.10 -9.97
CA GLU A 215 1.94 9.00 -9.50
C GLU A 215 1.69 10.17 -10.44
N LYS A 216 2.75 10.78 -10.99
CA LYS A 216 2.65 12.06 -11.72
C LYS A 216 2.55 11.94 -13.22
N ASP A 217 3.21 10.98 -13.83
CA ASP A 217 3.06 10.75 -15.26
C ASP A 217 1.92 9.79 -15.62
N ASN A 218 1.21 9.27 -14.60
CA ASN A 218 0.04 8.40 -14.74
C ASN A 218 0.31 7.21 -15.66
N THR A 219 1.38 6.48 -15.35
CA THR A 219 1.79 5.28 -16.08
C THR A 219 1.98 4.10 -15.16
N VAL A 220 1.90 2.90 -15.73
CA VAL A 220 2.39 1.67 -15.11
C VAL A 220 3.65 1.22 -15.86
N THR A 221 4.71 0.94 -15.11
CA THR A 221 5.91 0.28 -15.62
C THR A 221 5.88 -1.18 -15.24
N TRP A 222 6.00 -2.08 -16.22
CA TRP A 222 6.17 -3.51 -15.97
C TRP A 222 7.65 -3.88 -16.02
N PHE A 223 8.06 -4.73 -15.06
CA PHE A 223 9.41 -5.27 -14.94
C PHE A 223 9.40 -6.79 -14.93
N PHE A 224 10.38 -7.38 -15.59
CA PHE A 224 10.84 -8.72 -15.24
C PHE A 224 11.73 -8.62 -14.00
N PHE A 225 11.45 -9.42 -12.99
CA PHE A 225 12.25 -9.53 -11.76
C PHE A 225 13.07 -10.82 -11.80
N ASP A 226 14.39 -10.68 -11.84
CA ASP A 226 15.30 -11.78 -11.65
C ASP A 226 15.51 -12.02 -10.15
N GLN A 227 14.74 -12.94 -9.58
CA GLN A 227 14.78 -13.28 -8.15
C GLN A 227 16.09 -13.94 -7.72
N HIS A 228 16.90 -14.47 -8.66
CA HIS A 228 18.21 -15.06 -8.34
C HIS A 228 19.24 -13.96 -8.04
N ASN A 229 19.27 -12.91 -8.84
CA ASN A 229 20.21 -11.79 -8.71
C ASN A 229 19.62 -10.59 -7.97
N GLY A 230 18.30 -10.53 -7.74
CA GLY A 230 17.60 -9.41 -7.15
C GLY A 230 17.65 -8.17 -8.04
N THR A 231 17.33 -8.31 -9.34
CA THR A 231 17.39 -7.22 -10.31
C THR A 231 16.05 -7.01 -11.03
N LEU A 232 15.72 -5.75 -11.35
CA LEU A 232 14.53 -5.34 -12.09
C LEU A 232 14.90 -4.92 -13.52
N GLN A 233 14.29 -5.58 -14.51
CA GLN A 233 14.47 -5.26 -15.92
C GLN A 233 13.19 -4.65 -16.48
N PRO A 234 13.14 -3.34 -16.81
CA PRO A 234 11.95 -2.69 -17.34
C PRO A 234 11.64 -3.22 -18.75
N GLN A 235 10.38 -3.55 -18.99
CA GLN A 235 9.90 -4.15 -20.24
C GLN A 235 8.86 -3.30 -20.95
N GLN A 236 7.99 -2.61 -20.21
CA GLN A 236 6.91 -1.80 -20.76
C GLN A 236 6.61 -0.60 -19.88
N ILE A 237 6.22 0.51 -20.47
CA ILE A 237 5.53 1.63 -19.82
C ILE A 237 4.22 1.85 -20.57
N ILE A 238 3.10 1.85 -19.83
CA ILE A 238 1.75 2.02 -20.41
C ILE A 238 0.98 3.11 -19.64
N PRO A 239 0.29 4.03 -20.34
CA PRO A 239 -0.54 5.05 -19.70
C PRO A 239 -1.78 4.42 -19.02
N VAL A 240 -2.18 4.95 -17.86
CA VAL A 240 -3.39 4.53 -17.16
C VAL A 240 -4.62 5.30 -17.61
N LEU A 241 -4.46 6.54 -18.00
CA LEU A 241 -5.57 7.40 -18.44
C LEU A 241 -5.97 7.11 -19.90
N PRO A 242 -7.24 7.34 -20.27
CA PRO A 242 -7.69 7.24 -21.66
C PRO A 242 -6.92 8.19 -22.56
N GLU A 243 -6.65 7.79 -23.82
CA GLU A 243 -5.92 8.60 -24.80
C GLU A 243 -6.65 9.91 -25.17
N THR A 244 -7.96 9.96 -24.96
CA THR A 244 -8.80 11.13 -25.21
C THR A 244 -8.86 12.10 -24.03
N TYR A 245 -8.28 11.72 -22.86
CA TYR A 245 -8.30 12.57 -21.67
C TYR A 245 -7.07 13.48 -21.64
N THR A 246 -7.31 14.79 -21.59
CA THR A 246 -6.26 15.82 -21.60
C THR A 246 -6.08 16.53 -20.27
N GLY A 247 -6.83 16.10 -19.24
CA GLY A 247 -6.77 16.66 -17.90
C GLY A 247 -5.66 16.07 -17.02
N GLU A 248 -5.62 16.51 -15.77
CA GLU A 248 -4.67 16.01 -14.79
C GLU A 248 -5.12 14.67 -14.17
N GLY A 249 -4.16 13.90 -13.68
CA GLY A 249 -4.35 12.69 -12.91
C GLY A 249 -3.28 12.53 -11.86
N GLN A 250 -3.58 11.73 -10.85
CA GLN A 250 -2.61 11.31 -9.84
C GLN A 250 -2.85 9.84 -9.49
N SER A 251 -2.10 8.97 -10.13
CA SER A 251 -2.14 7.53 -9.85
C SER A 251 -1.84 7.24 -8.38
N SER A 252 -2.50 6.27 -7.77
CA SER A 252 -2.38 6.06 -6.33
C SER A 252 -1.88 4.67 -5.93
N ALA A 253 -2.71 3.66 -5.98
CA ALA A 253 -2.35 2.29 -5.64
C ALA A 253 -2.20 1.43 -6.90
N ILE A 254 -1.79 0.19 -6.74
CA ILE A 254 -1.78 -0.82 -7.80
C ILE A 254 -1.95 -2.19 -7.16
N LEU A 255 -2.75 -3.05 -7.76
CA LEU A 255 -2.92 -4.44 -7.34
C LEU A 255 -2.81 -5.38 -8.54
N VAL A 256 -2.26 -6.56 -8.30
CA VAL A 256 -2.44 -7.74 -9.15
C VAL A 256 -3.50 -8.63 -8.48
N ASP A 257 -4.46 -9.13 -9.22
CA ASP A 257 -5.44 -10.07 -8.69
C ASP A 257 -4.82 -11.43 -8.33
N CYS A 258 -5.46 -12.20 -7.47
CA CYS A 258 -4.91 -13.48 -7.00
C CYS A 258 -4.72 -14.53 -8.11
N SER A 259 -5.44 -14.41 -9.24
CA SER A 259 -5.25 -15.28 -10.40
C SER A 259 -4.05 -14.91 -11.28
N GLY A 260 -3.46 -13.72 -11.05
CA GLY A 260 -2.36 -13.19 -11.85
C GLY A 260 -2.74 -12.79 -13.27
N LYS A 261 -4.03 -12.55 -13.55
CA LYS A 261 -4.49 -12.18 -14.89
C LYS A 261 -4.70 -10.68 -15.08
N TRP A 262 -4.84 -9.94 -13.97
CA TRP A 262 -5.30 -8.55 -14.00
C TRP A 262 -4.46 -7.64 -13.13
N VAL A 263 -4.19 -6.44 -13.64
CA VAL A 263 -3.71 -5.30 -12.86
C VAL A 263 -4.84 -4.29 -12.79
N ILE A 264 -5.08 -3.75 -11.58
CA ILE A 264 -6.04 -2.67 -11.35
C ILE A 264 -5.30 -1.50 -10.71
N GLU A 265 -5.62 -0.28 -11.17
CA GLU A 265 -4.98 0.96 -10.73
C GLU A 265 -6.03 2.07 -10.54
N PRO A 266 -6.11 2.73 -9.37
CA PRO A 266 -6.97 3.88 -9.12
C PRO A 266 -6.26 5.20 -9.36
N THR A 267 -6.86 6.08 -10.17
CA THR A 267 -6.34 7.43 -10.46
C THR A 267 -7.21 8.51 -9.81
N ARG A 268 -6.61 9.27 -8.89
CA ARG A 268 -7.20 10.47 -8.26
C ARG A 268 -7.27 11.62 -9.27
N ILE A 269 -8.15 12.61 -9.06
CA ILE A 269 -8.48 13.74 -9.94
C ILE A 269 -9.32 13.28 -11.13
N HIS A 270 -8.87 12.27 -11.87
CA HIS A 270 -9.70 11.62 -12.88
C HIS A 270 -10.81 10.76 -12.28
N GLU A 271 -10.65 10.34 -11.01
CA GLU A 271 -11.61 9.53 -10.24
C GLU A 271 -12.03 8.26 -11.00
N SER A 272 -11.05 7.41 -11.28
CA SER A 272 -11.25 6.19 -12.07
C SER A 272 -10.46 5.00 -11.58
N LEU A 273 -10.86 3.82 -12.06
CA LEU A 273 -10.06 2.59 -12.05
C LEU A 273 -9.68 2.25 -13.47
N SER A 274 -8.41 1.97 -13.70
CA SER A 274 -7.91 1.40 -14.96
C SER A 274 -7.61 -0.07 -14.78
N ILE A 275 -8.14 -0.91 -15.68
CA ILE A 275 -8.08 -2.37 -15.64
C ILE A 275 -7.23 -2.83 -16.81
N PHE A 276 -6.22 -3.61 -16.51
CA PHE A 276 -5.28 -4.15 -17.49
C PHE A 276 -5.29 -5.67 -17.44
N ARG A 277 -5.31 -6.28 -18.63
CA ARG A 277 -5.05 -7.71 -18.76
C ARG A 277 -3.55 -7.97 -18.82
N ILE A 278 -3.08 -8.94 -18.03
CA ILE A 278 -1.71 -9.44 -18.08
C ILE A 278 -1.61 -10.52 -19.15
N ASN A 279 -0.65 -10.42 -20.06
CA ASN A 279 -0.29 -11.53 -20.95
C ASN A 279 0.45 -12.60 -20.12
N PRO A 280 -0.06 -13.82 -20.00
CA PRO A 280 0.50 -14.83 -19.09
C PRO A 280 1.89 -15.35 -19.52
N LEU A 281 2.28 -15.15 -20.78
CA LEU A 281 3.57 -15.60 -21.30
C LEU A 281 4.66 -14.53 -21.21
N THR A 282 4.27 -13.26 -21.17
CA THR A 282 5.21 -12.16 -21.31
C THR A 282 5.11 -11.11 -20.22
N GLY A 283 4.05 -11.11 -19.40
CA GLY A 283 3.81 -10.08 -18.38
C GLY A 283 3.32 -8.74 -18.93
N TYR A 284 3.28 -8.54 -20.26
CA TYR A 284 2.83 -7.29 -20.89
C TYR A 284 1.39 -6.97 -20.55
N LEU A 285 1.13 -5.70 -20.31
CA LEU A 285 -0.19 -5.17 -20.00
C LEU A 285 -0.90 -4.69 -21.26
N THR A 286 -2.20 -4.98 -21.33
CA THR A 286 -3.13 -4.37 -22.29
C THR A 286 -4.26 -3.73 -21.48
N ARG A 287 -4.47 -2.41 -21.61
CA ARG A 287 -5.60 -1.74 -20.96
C ARG A 287 -6.91 -2.21 -21.59
N VAL A 288 -7.81 -2.72 -20.76
CA VAL A 288 -9.12 -3.23 -21.20
C VAL A 288 -10.18 -2.16 -20.98
N GLU A 289 -10.14 -1.50 -19.82
CA GLU A 289 -11.15 -0.53 -19.43
C GLU A 289 -10.56 0.57 -18.54
N THR A 290 -11.20 1.73 -18.56
CA THR A 290 -11.05 2.79 -17.56
C THR A 290 -12.45 3.25 -17.17
N MET A 291 -12.89 2.89 -15.95
CA MET A 291 -14.22 3.20 -15.43
C MET A 291 -14.17 4.28 -14.35
N LYS A 292 -15.22 5.10 -14.25
CA LYS A 292 -15.33 6.10 -13.17
C LYS A 292 -15.67 5.44 -11.84
N VAL A 293 -15.06 5.96 -10.76
CA VAL A 293 -15.40 5.61 -9.39
C VAL A 293 -16.43 6.61 -8.87
N PRO A 294 -17.54 6.17 -8.26
CA PRO A 294 -18.52 7.08 -7.64
C PRO A 294 -18.00 7.57 -6.28
N GLY A 295 -16.98 8.43 -6.30
CA GLY A 295 -16.32 8.99 -5.14
C GLY A 295 -15.18 9.90 -5.55
N LYS A 296 -14.55 10.55 -4.56
CA LYS A 296 -13.42 11.46 -4.78
C LYS A 296 -12.17 10.95 -4.08
N THR A 297 -11.05 11.09 -4.78
CA THR A 297 -9.73 10.70 -4.29
C THR A 297 -9.66 9.19 -3.96
N PRO A 298 -9.87 8.28 -4.95
CA PRO A 298 -9.66 6.85 -4.77
C PRO A 298 -8.16 6.59 -4.49
N ARG A 299 -7.83 6.54 -3.19
CA ARG A 299 -6.44 6.53 -2.74
C ARG A 299 -5.90 5.14 -2.45
N PHE A 300 -6.77 4.26 -1.99
CA PHE A 300 -6.42 2.90 -1.58
C PHE A 300 -7.45 1.92 -2.12
N MET A 301 -7.01 0.73 -2.43
CA MET A 301 -7.90 -0.38 -2.77
C MET A 301 -7.30 -1.69 -2.27
N THR A 302 -8.17 -2.65 -2.03
CA THR A 302 -7.77 -4.01 -1.64
C THR A 302 -8.86 -5.00 -2.01
N PHE A 303 -8.45 -6.24 -2.28
CA PHE A 303 -9.39 -7.36 -2.37
C PHE A 303 -9.73 -7.90 -0.98
N ASN A 304 -10.89 -8.55 -0.86
CA ASN A 304 -11.16 -9.44 0.25
C ASN A 304 -10.29 -10.71 0.16
N SER A 305 -10.37 -11.57 1.16
CA SER A 305 -9.56 -12.79 1.25
C SER A 305 -9.83 -13.83 0.13
N THR A 306 -11.02 -13.81 -0.45
CA THR A 306 -11.41 -14.70 -1.56
C THR A 306 -11.05 -14.15 -2.93
N GLY A 307 -10.73 -12.86 -3.04
CA GLY A 307 -10.36 -12.20 -4.29
C GLY A 307 -11.53 -11.91 -5.25
N ASP A 308 -12.78 -12.10 -4.80
CA ASP A 308 -14.00 -11.89 -5.59
C ASP A 308 -14.65 -10.52 -5.35
N ARG A 309 -14.15 -9.75 -4.38
CA ARG A 309 -14.61 -8.39 -4.09
C ARG A 309 -13.44 -7.42 -3.97
N LEU A 310 -13.53 -6.32 -4.71
CA LEU A 310 -12.62 -5.19 -4.62
C LEU A 310 -13.26 -4.06 -3.82
N TYR A 311 -12.49 -3.48 -2.89
CA TYR A 311 -12.90 -2.32 -2.09
C TYR A 311 -12.02 -1.13 -2.43
N VAL A 312 -12.65 0.01 -2.72
CA VAL A 312 -11.98 1.27 -3.08
C VAL A 312 -12.29 2.33 -2.04
N ALA A 313 -11.26 2.79 -1.33
CA ALA A 313 -11.38 3.87 -0.34
C ALA A 313 -11.20 5.23 -1.00
N ASN A 314 -12.25 6.05 -0.91
CA ASN A 314 -12.31 7.41 -1.45
C ASN A 314 -12.12 8.43 -0.32
N GLU A 315 -10.90 8.95 -0.18
CA GLU A 315 -10.46 9.78 0.93
C GLU A 315 -11.34 11.03 1.10
N ASP A 316 -11.65 11.73 0.00
CA ASP A 316 -12.33 13.04 0.04
C ASP A 316 -13.86 12.97 -0.04
N SER A 317 -14.43 11.84 -0.37
CA SER A 317 -15.88 11.63 -0.35
C SER A 317 -16.39 10.78 0.81
N ASP A 318 -15.49 10.37 1.74
CA ASP A 318 -15.84 9.63 2.96
C ASP A 318 -16.56 8.31 2.67
N THR A 319 -16.16 7.61 1.62
CA THR A 319 -16.80 6.37 1.18
C THR A 319 -15.82 5.25 0.90
N ILE A 320 -16.27 4.03 1.10
CA ILE A 320 -15.67 2.83 0.53
C ILE A 320 -16.69 2.21 -0.42
N ILE A 321 -16.30 2.06 -1.69
CA ILE A 321 -17.13 1.42 -2.72
C ILE A 321 -16.71 -0.03 -2.84
N GLN A 322 -17.69 -0.92 -2.92
CA GLN A 322 -17.52 -2.34 -3.12
C GLN A 322 -17.83 -2.71 -4.58
N TYR A 323 -17.00 -3.56 -5.16
CA TYR A 323 -17.24 -4.13 -6.49
C TYR A 323 -17.16 -5.66 -6.41
N ALA A 324 -18.10 -6.35 -7.04
CA ALA A 324 -17.88 -7.74 -7.43
C ALA A 324 -16.86 -7.77 -8.56
N PHE A 325 -15.87 -8.64 -8.45
CA PHE A 325 -14.81 -8.81 -9.43
C PHE A 325 -14.91 -10.17 -10.07
N ASP A 326 -14.99 -10.20 -11.41
CA ASP A 326 -14.92 -11.43 -12.18
C ASP A 326 -13.51 -11.62 -12.76
N SER A 327 -12.75 -12.57 -12.22
CA SER A 327 -11.38 -12.87 -12.66
C SER A 327 -11.33 -13.52 -14.07
N THR A 328 -12.48 -13.87 -14.67
CA THR A 328 -12.55 -14.47 -16.02
C THR A 328 -12.35 -13.40 -17.10
N ASP A 329 -13.01 -12.25 -16.93
CA ASP A 329 -12.98 -11.17 -17.92
C ASP A 329 -12.44 -9.82 -17.37
N GLY A 330 -12.21 -9.74 -16.04
CA GLY A 330 -11.70 -8.55 -15.35
C GLY A 330 -12.77 -7.50 -15.03
N SER A 331 -14.04 -7.83 -15.22
CA SER A 331 -15.14 -6.89 -15.00
C SER A 331 -15.34 -6.56 -13.52
N LEU A 332 -15.76 -5.32 -13.26
CA LEU A 332 -16.09 -4.80 -11.94
C LEU A 332 -17.55 -4.34 -11.93
N THR A 333 -18.37 -4.97 -11.11
CA THR A 333 -19.77 -4.58 -10.91
C THR A 333 -19.93 -3.97 -9.53
N GLN A 334 -20.38 -2.70 -9.46
CA GLN A 334 -20.58 -2.04 -8.19
C GLN A 334 -21.66 -2.74 -7.36
N LEU A 335 -21.35 -2.96 -6.08
CA LEU A 335 -22.25 -3.55 -5.10
C LEU A 335 -22.83 -2.47 -4.16
N GLN A 336 -23.91 -2.83 -3.48
CA GLN A 336 -24.48 -2.08 -2.37
C GLN A 336 -24.30 -2.90 -1.06
N PRO A 337 -24.32 -2.25 0.11
CA PRO A 337 -24.36 -0.78 0.29
C PRO A 337 -23.01 -0.11 0.03
N VAL A 338 -23.03 1.22 -0.18
CA VAL A 338 -21.83 2.06 -0.06
C VAL A 338 -21.53 2.24 1.42
N ILE A 339 -20.28 1.98 1.84
CA ILE A 339 -19.87 2.14 3.24
C ILE A 339 -19.45 3.60 3.43
N THR A 340 -20.06 4.27 4.42
CA THR A 340 -19.68 5.63 4.81
C THR A 340 -18.73 5.60 6.00
N THR A 341 -17.55 6.13 5.81
CA THR A 341 -16.51 6.30 6.85
C THR A 341 -15.59 7.45 6.48
N GLU A 342 -15.25 8.29 7.43
CA GLU A 342 -14.56 9.55 7.16
C GLU A 342 -13.10 9.34 6.76
N SER A 343 -12.68 9.97 5.65
CA SER A 343 -11.31 10.02 5.10
C SER A 343 -10.54 8.69 5.12
N PRO A 344 -11.11 7.58 4.57
CA PRO A 344 -10.47 6.27 4.57
C PRO A 344 -9.26 6.23 3.64
N VAL A 345 -8.14 5.66 4.09
CA VAL A 345 -6.88 5.58 3.31
C VAL A 345 -6.18 4.23 3.37
N CYS A 346 -6.68 3.31 4.20
CA CYS A 346 -6.18 1.92 4.28
C CYS A 346 -7.29 1.01 4.81
N ILE A 347 -7.39 -0.20 4.27
CA ILE A 347 -8.38 -1.21 4.67
C ILE A 347 -7.66 -2.55 4.81
N LEU A 348 -7.86 -3.23 5.93
CA LEU A 348 -7.47 -4.62 6.12
C LEU A 348 -8.69 -5.48 6.48
N PHE A 349 -8.67 -6.75 6.09
CA PHE A 349 -9.69 -7.73 6.43
C PHE A 349 -9.11 -8.88 7.24
N LYS A 350 -9.85 -9.36 8.23
CA LYS A 350 -9.53 -10.57 9.01
C LYS A 350 -10.79 -11.42 9.18
N SER A 351 -10.65 -12.72 8.96
CA SER A 351 -11.66 -13.71 9.37
C SER A 351 -11.37 -14.15 10.79
N LEU A 352 -12.38 -14.08 11.68
CA LEU A 352 -12.33 -14.54 13.04
C LEU A 352 -12.88 -15.96 13.17
#